data_972ede021b4ff5719d4a76be188036bd
#
_entry.id   972ede021b4ff5719d4a76be188036bd
#
_cell.length_a   1.000
_cell.length_b   1.000
_cell.length_c   1.000
_cell.angle_alpha   90.00
_cell.angle_beta   90.00
_cell.angle_gamma   90.00
#
_symmetry.space_group_name_H-M   'P 1'
#
loop_
_entity.id
_entity.type
_entity.pdbx_description
1 polymer ?
#
loop_
_entity_poly.entity_id
_entity_poly.type
_entity_poly.pdbx_seq_one_letter_code
_entity_poly.pdbx_strand_id
1 'polypeptide(L)'
;MENNQENYEDSKIYSIRHSTAHVMAQAVLEKFPDGKIAIGPPIEDGFYYDFDLPRPLTPEDLDEIEARMREIISEKHPFEKKVISADEAKDLFKDQPYKIELIEGLEAGGFDEYGEPIEEKPEISLYKHSNFVDLCRGPHLEHTGQINFKAFKLMSIAGAYWRGDEKRPMLQRIYGTVWKNPKDLKAHLNKLEEAKKRDHRKLGRELDLFSIAEEVGAGLILWHPKGAMIRKVAEDFWRDEHEKSGYDFVYSPHIGRSKLWETSGHLGFYDEGMYSPIDVEGQPYYLKPMNCPFHVYIYKSKGRSYRELPVRYAELGTVYRYERSGVLHGLLRVRGFTQDDAH
;
A
#
# COMPACT_ATOMS: atom_id res chain seq x y z
N MET A 1 -5.88 -18.05 -26.25
CA MET A 1 -6.73 -16.88 -26.02
C MET A 1 -5.86 -15.90 -25.26
N GLU A 2 -5.30 -14.94 -25.97
CA GLU A 2 -4.53 -13.87 -25.35
C GLU A 2 -5.49 -13.03 -24.49
N ASN A 3 -5.25 -12.99 -23.19
CA ASN A 3 -5.92 -12.07 -22.28
C ASN A 3 -5.42 -10.65 -22.62
N ASN A 4 -6.12 -9.94 -23.50
CA ASN A 4 -6.01 -8.49 -23.62
C ASN A 4 -6.61 -7.87 -22.34
N GLN A 5 -5.88 -7.92 -21.23
CA GLN A 5 -6.13 -7.00 -20.13
C GLN A 5 -5.58 -5.65 -20.57
N GLU A 6 -6.49 -4.72 -20.90
CA GLU A 6 -6.18 -3.31 -21.10
C GLU A 6 -5.35 -2.86 -19.88
N ASN A 7 -4.17 -2.29 -20.11
CA ASN A 7 -3.35 -1.79 -19.01
C ASN A 7 -4.20 -0.76 -18.24
N TYR A 8 -4.17 -0.81 -16.90
CA TYR A 8 -4.98 0.08 -16.06
C TYR A 8 -4.75 1.56 -16.42
N GLU A 9 -3.52 1.95 -16.74
CA GLU A 9 -3.15 3.31 -17.11
C GLU A 9 -3.78 3.79 -18.42
N ASP A 10 -4.07 2.87 -19.35
CA ASP A 10 -4.73 3.17 -20.62
C ASP A 10 -6.26 3.18 -20.50
N SER A 11 -6.78 2.81 -19.35
CA SER A 11 -8.20 2.68 -19.12
C SER A 11 -8.89 4.05 -18.95
N LYS A 12 -10.13 4.16 -19.45
CA LYS A 12 -10.95 5.37 -19.24
C LYS A 12 -11.16 5.70 -17.75
N ILE A 13 -11.19 4.71 -16.87
CA ILE A 13 -11.36 4.95 -15.43
C ILE A 13 -10.13 5.60 -14.81
N TYR A 14 -8.93 5.27 -15.29
CA TYR A 14 -7.70 5.93 -14.90
C TYR A 14 -7.75 7.43 -15.22
N SER A 15 -8.07 7.80 -16.48
CA SER A 15 -8.20 9.21 -16.88
C SER A 15 -9.28 9.96 -16.07
N ILE A 16 -10.41 9.29 -15.73
CA ILE A 16 -11.44 9.88 -14.87
C ILE A 16 -10.87 10.18 -13.50
N ARG A 17 -10.17 9.25 -12.86
CA ARG A 17 -9.56 9.38 -11.53
C ARG A 17 -8.50 10.46 -11.51
N HIS A 18 -7.60 10.44 -12.49
CA HIS A 18 -6.53 11.41 -12.63
C HIS A 18 -7.08 12.85 -12.81
N SER A 19 -8.04 13.02 -13.71
CA SER A 19 -8.68 14.32 -13.92
C SER A 19 -9.46 14.80 -12.70
N THR A 20 -10.06 13.88 -11.94
CA THR A 20 -10.77 14.23 -10.69
C THR A 20 -9.79 14.66 -9.60
N ALA A 21 -8.59 14.08 -9.53
CA ALA A 21 -7.52 14.51 -8.64
C ALA A 21 -7.10 15.98 -8.92
N HIS A 22 -6.94 16.33 -10.19
CA HIS A 22 -6.63 17.73 -10.58
C HIS A 22 -7.77 18.71 -10.27
N VAL A 23 -9.03 18.30 -10.47
CA VAL A 23 -10.20 19.12 -10.06
C VAL A 23 -10.22 19.33 -8.55
N MET A 24 -9.87 18.31 -7.76
CA MET A 24 -9.73 18.45 -6.33
C MET A 24 -8.60 19.41 -5.95
N ALA A 25 -7.44 19.30 -6.60
CA ALA A 25 -6.30 20.16 -6.34
C ALA A 25 -6.64 21.63 -6.62
N GLN A 26 -7.36 21.94 -7.71
CA GLN A 26 -7.88 23.27 -7.98
C GLN A 26 -8.79 23.75 -6.84
N ALA A 27 -9.77 22.96 -6.44
CA ALA A 27 -10.72 23.33 -5.39
C ALA A 27 -10.03 23.59 -4.04
N VAL A 28 -8.98 22.81 -3.72
CA VAL A 28 -8.17 23.01 -2.51
C VAL A 28 -7.38 24.30 -2.58
N LEU A 29 -6.70 24.62 -3.69
CA LEU A 29 -5.92 25.85 -3.84
C LEU A 29 -6.81 27.10 -3.90
N GLU A 30 -8.03 27.01 -4.41
CA GLU A 30 -9.00 28.13 -4.33
C GLU A 30 -9.43 28.42 -2.90
N LYS A 31 -9.54 27.39 -2.04
CA LYS A 31 -9.83 27.55 -0.60
C LYS A 31 -8.58 27.95 0.21
N PHE A 32 -7.41 27.48 -0.20
CA PHE A 32 -6.11 27.73 0.44
C PHE A 32 -5.09 28.27 -0.57
N PRO A 33 -5.14 29.55 -0.94
CA PRO A 33 -4.27 30.13 -1.99
C PRO A 33 -2.76 30.01 -1.70
N ASP A 34 -2.37 29.99 -0.42
CA ASP A 34 -0.97 29.82 0.00
C ASP A 34 -0.54 28.34 0.06
N GLY A 35 -1.45 27.41 -0.20
CA GLY A 35 -1.20 25.97 -0.19
C GLY A 35 -0.17 25.53 -1.23
N LYS A 36 0.61 24.47 -0.91
CA LYS A 36 1.54 23.84 -1.82
C LYS A 36 1.03 22.48 -2.21
N ILE A 37 1.20 22.15 -3.49
CA ILE A 37 0.80 20.87 -4.06
C ILE A 37 2.01 19.98 -4.28
N ALA A 38 1.84 18.68 -4.02
CA ALA A 38 2.88 17.69 -4.25
C ALA A 38 2.50 16.76 -5.41
N ILE A 39 1.94 15.59 -5.13
CA ILE A 39 1.55 14.59 -6.13
C ILE A 39 0.12 14.12 -5.94
N GLY A 40 -0.54 13.71 -7.03
CA GLY A 40 -1.93 13.26 -7.02
C GLY A 40 -2.24 12.13 -7.97
N PRO A 41 -1.65 10.93 -7.80
CA PRO A 41 -1.89 9.82 -8.70
C PRO A 41 -3.29 9.20 -8.55
N PRO A 42 -3.83 8.62 -9.62
CA PRO A 42 -4.95 7.70 -9.51
C PRO A 42 -4.50 6.39 -8.86
N ILE A 43 -5.42 5.77 -8.10
CA ILE A 43 -5.24 4.47 -7.47
C ILE A 43 -6.39 3.54 -7.85
N GLU A 44 -6.28 2.23 -7.55
CA GLU A 44 -7.23 1.19 -7.99
C GLU A 44 -8.71 1.51 -7.69
N ASP A 45 -9.01 2.08 -6.52
CA ASP A 45 -10.38 2.40 -6.10
C ASP A 45 -10.69 3.91 -6.04
N GLY A 46 -9.79 4.77 -6.58
CA GLY A 46 -9.99 6.21 -6.48
C GLY A 46 -8.77 7.03 -6.88
N PHE A 47 -8.50 8.04 -6.09
CA PHE A 47 -7.38 8.97 -6.27
C PHE A 47 -7.01 9.57 -4.93
N TYR A 48 -5.83 10.16 -4.85
CA TYR A 48 -5.48 11.05 -3.75
C TYR A 48 -4.69 12.26 -4.27
N TYR A 49 -4.48 13.22 -3.41
CA TYR A 49 -3.56 14.32 -3.66
C TYR A 49 -2.95 14.80 -2.34
N ASP A 50 -1.64 15.12 -2.38
CA ASP A 50 -0.87 15.57 -1.23
C ASP A 50 -0.70 17.09 -1.25
N PHE A 51 -0.98 17.70 -0.10
CA PHE A 51 -0.95 19.15 0.09
C PHE A 51 -0.13 19.53 1.31
N ASP A 52 0.62 20.62 1.20
CA ASP A 52 1.14 21.36 2.34
C ASP A 52 0.29 22.61 2.54
N LEU A 53 -0.47 22.64 3.62
CA LEU A 53 -1.49 23.67 3.87
C LEU A 53 -1.19 24.43 5.16
N PRO A 54 -1.63 25.70 5.27
CA PRO A 54 -1.34 26.56 6.43
C PRO A 54 -1.99 26.08 7.74
N ARG A 55 -2.99 25.19 7.67
CA ARG A 55 -3.61 24.53 8.82
C ARG A 55 -4.08 23.12 8.48
N PRO A 56 -4.31 22.26 9.50
CA PRO A 56 -4.97 20.98 9.29
C PRO A 56 -6.37 21.13 8.68
N LEU A 57 -6.70 20.20 7.78
CA LEU A 57 -8.04 20.06 7.20
C LEU A 57 -9.00 19.45 8.21
N THR A 58 -10.26 19.88 8.15
CA THR A 58 -11.36 19.31 8.93
C THR A 58 -12.33 18.54 8.02
N PRO A 59 -13.23 17.69 8.56
CA PRO A 59 -14.28 17.07 7.77
C PRO A 59 -15.15 18.07 7.01
N GLU A 60 -15.44 19.23 7.60
CA GLU A 60 -16.22 20.29 6.98
C GLU A 60 -15.52 20.89 5.76
N ASP A 61 -14.17 20.98 5.79
CA ASP A 61 -13.39 21.42 4.63
C ASP A 61 -13.60 20.48 3.45
N LEU A 62 -13.70 19.16 3.69
CA LEU A 62 -13.95 18.19 2.60
C LEU A 62 -15.29 18.41 1.94
N ASP A 63 -16.34 18.74 2.71
CA ASP A 63 -17.67 19.00 2.15
C ASP A 63 -17.66 20.27 1.29
N GLU A 64 -16.98 21.34 1.71
CA GLU A 64 -16.82 22.57 0.93
C GLU A 64 -16.00 22.35 -0.35
N ILE A 65 -14.87 21.61 -0.25
CA ILE A 65 -14.04 21.25 -1.41
C ILE A 65 -14.86 20.41 -2.39
N GLU A 66 -15.61 19.42 -1.91
CA GLU A 66 -16.45 18.56 -2.75
C GLU A 66 -17.56 19.36 -3.46
N ALA A 67 -18.14 20.34 -2.79
CA ALA A 67 -19.11 21.26 -3.41
C ALA A 67 -18.46 22.08 -4.53
N ARG A 68 -17.27 22.65 -4.28
CA ARG A 68 -16.55 23.42 -5.30
C ARG A 68 -16.09 22.55 -6.48
N MET A 69 -15.67 21.32 -6.24
CA MET A 69 -15.36 20.35 -7.30
C MET A 69 -16.56 20.14 -8.24
N ARG A 70 -17.78 20.04 -7.71
CA ARG A 70 -19.00 19.90 -8.53
C ARG A 70 -19.22 21.10 -9.43
N GLU A 71 -18.95 22.31 -8.95
CA GLU A 71 -19.03 23.54 -9.75
C GLU A 71 -18.00 23.51 -10.90
N ILE A 72 -16.73 23.26 -10.60
CA ILE A 72 -15.64 23.16 -11.59
C ILE A 72 -15.97 22.11 -12.67
N ILE A 73 -16.52 20.95 -12.29
CA ILE A 73 -16.99 19.94 -13.22
C ILE A 73 -18.08 20.46 -14.15
N SER A 74 -19.02 21.24 -13.62
CA SER A 74 -20.14 21.80 -14.38
C SER A 74 -19.71 22.87 -15.40
N GLU A 75 -18.60 23.53 -15.15
CA GLU A 75 -18.01 24.57 -16.01
C GLU A 75 -17.38 23.99 -17.28
N LYS A 76 -17.07 22.68 -17.35
CA LYS A 76 -16.59 21.93 -18.52
C LYS A 76 -15.28 22.47 -19.11
N HIS A 77 -14.32 22.82 -18.26
CA HIS A 77 -13.02 23.31 -18.70
C HIS A 77 -12.23 22.22 -19.45
N PRO A 78 -11.61 22.53 -20.60
CA PRO A 78 -10.76 21.59 -21.32
C PRO A 78 -9.48 21.29 -20.54
N PHE A 79 -8.96 20.05 -20.65
CA PHE A 79 -7.63 19.69 -20.21
C PHE A 79 -6.66 19.87 -21.37
N GLU A 80 -5.70 20.77 -21.23
CA GLU A 80 -4.72 21.11 -22.25
C GLU A 80 -3.34 20.62 -21.82
N LYS A 81 -2.75 19.70 -22.60
CA LYS A 81 -1.37 19.24 -22.41
C LYS A 81 -0.40 20.20 -23.09
N LYS A 82 0.68 20.55 -22.38
CA LYS A 82 1.79 21.31 -22.95
C LYS A 82 3.12 20.68 -22.53
N VAL A 83 4.00 20.41 -23.49
CA VAL A 83 5.39 20.04 -23.23
C VAL A 83 6.20 21.33 -23.12
N ILE A 84 7.04 21.42 -22.11
CA ILE A 84 7.86 22.61 -21.81
C ILE A 84 9.27 22.19 -21.42
N SER A 85 10.18 23.16 -21.46
CA SER A 85 11.55 22.94 -20.94
C SER A 85 11.57 22.91 -19.39
N ALA A 86 12.62 22.34 -18.82
CA ALA A 86 12.81 22.32 -17.38
C ALA A 86 12.90 23.74 -16.78
N ASP A 87 13.56 24.67 -17.50
CA ASP A 87 13.69 26.06 -17.05
C ASP A 87 12.34 26.77 -17.04
N GLU A 88 11.50 26.59 -18.07
CA GLU A 88 10.13 27.10 -18.11
C GLU A 88 9.28 26.50 -16.99
N ALA A 89 9.43 25.20 -16.71
CA ALA A 89 8.73 24.53 -15.63
C ALA A 89 9.14 25.08 -14.25
N LYS A 90 10.44 25.27 -14.02
CA LYS A 90 10.95 25.85 -12.76
C LYS A 90 10.46 27.29 -12.54
N ASP A 91 10.41 28.09 -13.59
CA ASP A 91 9.88 29.46 -13.47
C ASP A 91 8.38 29.47 -13.15
N LEU A 92 7.62 28.60 -13.81
CA LEU A 92 6.17 28.46 -13.59
C LEU A 92 5.84 27.97 -12.16
N PHE A 93 6.61 26.99 -11.65
CA PHE A 93 6.38 26.37 -10.32
C PHE A 93 7.30 26.90 -9.23
N LYS A 94 7.93 28.08 -9.40
CA LYS A 94 8.89 28.65 -8.44
C LYS A 94 8.39 28.72 -6.99
N ASP A 95 7.08 28.92 -6.80
CA ASP A 95 6.42 29.01 -5.50
C ASP A 95 5.88 27.64 -5.00
N GLN A 96 6.18 26.53 -5.72
CA GLN A 96 5.73 25.16 -5.42
C GLN A 96 6.95 24.25 -5.18
N PRO A 97 7.52 24.21 -3.97
CA PRO A 97 8.79 23.56 -3.68
C PRO A 97 8.82 22.07 -4.04
N TYR A 98 7.70 21.38 -3.83
CA TYR A 98 7.58 19.95 -4.18
C TYR A 98 7.63 19.73 -5.70
N LYS A 99 7.04 20.64 -6.50
CA LYS A 99 7.11 20.57 -7.96
C LYS A 99 8.50 20.89 -8.47
N ILE A 100 9.21 21.84 -7.86
CA ILE A 100 10.63 22.13 -8.20
C ILE A 100 11.49 20.88 -7.98
N GLU A 101 11.35 20.21 -6.83
CA GLU A 101 12.09 18.97 -6.54
C GLU A 101 11.77 17.85 -7.55
N LEU A 102 10.49 17.72 -7.97
CA LEU A 102 10.12 16.74 -9.00
C LEU A 102 10.77 17.08 -10.35
N ILE A 103 10.77 18.35 -10.78
CA ILE A 103 11.39 18.80 -12.03
C ILE A 103 12.89 18.51 -12.01
N GLU A 104 13.59 18.79 -10.90
CA GLU A 104 15.02 18.51 -10.74
C GLU A 104 15.29 17.00 -10.80
N GLY A 105 14.42 16.18 -10.21
CA GLY A 105 14.49 14.73 -10.30
C GLY A 105 14.34 14.22 -11.73
N LEU A 106 13.36 14.73 -12.48
CA LEU A 106 13.13 14.40 -13.89
C LEU A 106 14.31 14.85 -14.78
N GLU A 107 14.93 16.00 -14.50
CA GLU A 107 16.12 16.45 -15.21
C GLU A 107 17.33 15.57 -14.95
N ALA A 108 17.53 15.14 -13.70
CA ALA A 108 18.63 14.25 -13.33
C ALA A 108 18.45 12.85 -13.96
N GLY A 109 17.22 12.46 -14.25
CA GLY A 109 16.85 11.13 -14.75
C GLY A 109 16.84 10.08 -13.64
N GLY A 110 16.25 8.92 -13.93
CA GLY A 110 16.22 7.77 -13.03
C GLY A 110 14.90 7.53 -12.34
N PHE A 111 14.08 8.55 -12.11
CA PHE A 111 12.76 8.40 -11.49
C PHE A 111 11.71 9.31 -12.15
N ASP A 112 10.47 8.86 -12.17
CA ASP A 112 9.33 9.66 -12.62
C ASP A 112 8.78 10.58 -11.52
N GLU A 113 7.68 11.29 -11.82
CA GLU A 113 7.01 12.19 -10.87
C GLU A 113 6.39 11.47 -9.66
N TYR A 114 6.23 10.14 -9.72
CA TYR A 114 5.72 9.32 -8.60
C TYR A 114 6.85 8.63 -7.82
N GLY A 115 8.12 8.73 -8.31
CA GLY A 115 9.28 8.11 -7.69
C GLY A 115 9.57 6.70 -8.18
N GLU A 116 8.93 6.28 -9.29
CA GLU A 116 9.21 4.99 -9.93
C GLU A 116 10.44 5.09 -10.84
N PRO A 117 11.31 4.05 -10.89
CA PRO A 117 12.48 4.05 -11.75
C PRO A 117 12.10 4.11 -13.24
N ILE A 118 12.82 4.92 -14.00
CA ILE A 118 12.64 5.06 -15.45
C ILE A 118 13.95 4.82 -16.20
N GLU A 119 13.88 4.17 -17.36
CA GLU A 119 15.06 3.90 -18.20
C GLU A 119 15.45 5.08 -19.08
N GLU A 120 14.49 5.90 -19.53
CA GLU A 120 14.70 7.05 -20.40
C GLU A 120 14.28 8.36 -19.70
N LYS A 121 14.97 9.45 -20.01
CA LYS A 121 14.64 10.78 -19.49
C LYS A 121 13.27 11.21 -20.02
N PRO A 122 12.28 11.42 -19.14
CA PRO A 122 10.92 11.73 -19.59
C PRO A 122 10.82 13.17 -20.07
N GLU A 123 9.86 13.42 -20.98
CA GLU A 123 9.46 14.77 -21.34
C GLU A 123 8.78 15.45 -20.16
N ILE A 124 9.18 16.68 -19.87
CA ILE A 124 8.51 17.52 -18.88
C ILE A 124 7.24 18.08 -19.50
N SER A 125 6.10 17.65 -19.01
CA SER A 125 4.80 18.11 -19.48
C SER A 125 3.93 18.61 -18.33
N LEU A 126 3.01 19.49 -18.66
CA LEU A 126 2.00 20.00 -17.75
C LEU A 126 0.60 19.82 -18.35
N TYR A 127 -0.38 19.77 -17.47
CA TYR A 127 -1.77 19.89 -17.85
C TYR A 127 -2.40 21.11 -17.19
N LYS A 128 -3.17 21.83 -18.01
CA LYS A 128 -3.93 23.02 -17.58
C LYS A 128 -5.43 22.78 -17.76
N HIS A 129 -6.22 23.20 -16.80
CA HIS A 129 -7.66 23.42 -16.95
C HIS A 129 -8.08 24.63 -16.13
N SER A 130 -8.89 25.51 -16.70
CA SER A 130 -9.22 26.79 -16.08
C SER A 130 -7.97 27.58 -15.68
N ASN A 131 -7.87 27.95 -14.41
CA ASN A 131 -6.72 28.64 -13.80
C ASN A 131 -5.73 27.70 -13.09
N PHE A 132 -6.00 26.40 -13.07
CA PHE A 132 -5.14 25.40 -12.46
C PHE A 132 -4.15 24.81 -13.48
N VAL A 133 -2.89 24.72 -13.07
CA VAL A 133 -1.81 24.08 -13.85
C VAL A 133 -1.06 23.12 -12.95
N ASP A 134 -0.77 21.94 -13.46
CA ASP A 134 0.02 20.92 -12.75
C ASP A 134 1.08 20.27 -13.62
N LEU A 135 2.21 19.89 -13.00
CA LEU A 135 3.23 19.05 -13.60
C LEU A 135 2.66 17.62 -13.70
N CYS A 136 2.47 17.12 -14.92
CA CYS A 136 1.80 15.85 -15.14
C CYS A 136 2.01 15.31 -16.55
N ARG A 137 2.19 13.99 -16.69
CA ARG A 137 2.29 13.31 -17.99
C ARG A 137 0.93 12.87 -18.56
N GLY A 138 -0.11 12.81 -17.73
CA GLY A 138 -1.43 12.32 -18.14
C GLY A 138 -1.56 10.79 -17.97
N PRO A 139 -2.55 10.16 -18.63
CA PRO A 139 -3.58 10.80 -19.44
C PRO A 139 -4.70 11.48 -18.64
N HIS A 140 -5.37 12.43 -19.25
CA HIS A 140 -6.55 13.09 -18.73
C HIS A 140 -7.75 12.96 -19.68
N LEU A 141 -8.93 13.33 -19.18
CA LEU A 141 -10.14 13.52 -19.98
C LEU A 141 -9.99 14.75 -20.90
N GLU A 142 -10.86 14.88 -21.91
CA GLU A 142 -10.87 16.05 -22.79
C GLU A 142 -11.28 17.33 -22.05
N HIS A 143 -12.25 17.22 -21.12
CA HIS A 143 -12.73 18.33 -20.30
C HIS A 143 -13.34 17.84 -18.99
N THR A 144 -13.37 18.72 -17.96
CA THR A 144 -13.88 18.41 -16.61
C THR A 144 -15.31 17.88 -16.60
N GLY A 145 -16.16 18.31 -17.52
CA GLY A 145 -17.55 17.86 -17.64
C GLY A 145 -17.76 16.40 -18.04
N GLN A 146 -16.69 15.66 -18.38
CA GLN A 146 -16.77 14.21 -18.58
C GLN A 146 -16.72 13.44 -17.26
N ILE A 147 -16.39 14.10 -16.13
CA ILE A 147 -16.50 13.56 -14.80
C ILE A 147 -17.97 13.61 -14.40
N ASN A 148 -18.52 12.50 -13.92
CA ASN A 148 -19.89 12.50 -13.42
C ASN A 148 -19.93 13.08 -12.01
N PHE A 149 -20.46 14.30 -11.86
CA PHE A 149 -20.51 15.03 -10.59
C PHE A 149 -21.31 14.33 -9.46
N LYS A 150 -22.10 13.27 -9.79
CA LYS A 150 -22.82 12.42 -8.84
C LYS A 150 -22.10 11.12 -8.53
N ALA A 151 -20.95 10.87 -9.17
CA ALA A 151 -20.25 9.60 -9.09
C ALA A 151 -18.87 9.71 -8.43
N PHE A 152 -18.60 10.76 -7.67
CA PHE A 152 -17.39 10.89 -6.86
C PHE A 152 -17.71 11.28 -5.41
N LYS A 153 -16.76 11.00 -4.51
CA LYS A 153 -16.83 11.40 -3.11
C LYS A 153 -15.42 11.58 -2.54
N LEU A 154 -15.21 12.62 -1.74
CA LEU A 154 -14.03 12.75 -0.89
C LEU A 154 -14.22 11.85 0.35
N MET A 155 -13.19 11.06 0.68
CA MET A 155 -13.34 9.96 1.63
C MET A 155 -12.71 10.26 2.99
N SER A 156 -11.48 10.73 3.01
CA SER A 156 -10.72 10.91 4.24
C SER A 156 -9.50 11.79 4.06
N ILE A 157 -8.98 12.26 5.19
CA ILE A 157 -7.73 12.98 5.30
C ILE A 157 -6.74 12.09 6.05
N ALA A 158 -5.48 12.06 5.62
CA ALA A 158 -4.40 11.38 6.31
C ALA A 158 -3.12 12.22 6.27
N GLY A 159 -2.20 12.01 7.22
CA GLY A 159 -0.84 12.50 7.11
C GLY A 159 -0.02 11.60 6.19
N ALA A 160 0.84 12.18 5.36
CA ALA A 160 1.77 11.45 4.51
C ALA A 160 3.10 12.19 4.47
N TYR A 161 4.19 11.53 4.88
CA TYR A 161 5.51 12.12 4.74
C TYR A 161 5.90 12.22 3.27
N TRP A 162 6.48 13.36 2.88
CA TRP A 162 6.96 13.56 1.53
C TRP A 162 7.96 12.46 1.13
N ARG A 163 7.69 11.77 0.03
CA ARG A 163 8.43 10.58 -0.45
C ARG A 163 8.59 9.47 0.60
N GLY A 164 7.67 9.35 1.55
CA GLY A 164 7.70 8.31 2.57
C GLY A 164 8.81 8.46 3.63
N ASP A 165 9.56 9.54 3.62
CA ASP A 165 10.65 9.80 4.56
C ASP A 165 10.12 10.58 5.78
N GLU A 166 10.12 9.96 6.96
CA GLU A 166 9.69 10.57 8.23
C GLU A 166 10.48 11.81 8.68
N LYS A 167 11.66 12.04 8.08
CA LYS A 167 12.50 13.24 8.33
C LYS A 167 12.08 14.44 7.48
N ARG A 168 11.18 14.22 6.51
CA ARG A 168 10.67 15.23 5.59
C ARG A 168 9.33 15.78 6.05
N PRO A 169 8.84 16.89 5.46
CA PRO A 169 7.55 17.48 5.84
C PRO A 169 6.41 16.47 5.76
N MET A 170 5.54 16.49 6.76
CA MET A 170 4.30 15.72 6.76
C MET A 170 3.22 16.52 6.04
N LEU A 171 2.81 16.03 4.88
CA LEU A 171 1.75 16.60 4.05
C LEU A 171 0.38 16.09 4.46
N GLN A 172 -0.65 16.79 4.04
CA GLN A 172 -2.03 16.37 4.22
C GLN A 172 -2.52 15.72 2.93
N ARG A 173 -2.84 14.44 3.00
CA ARG A 173 -3.34 13.64 1.88
C ARG A 173 -4.85 13.59 1.94
N ILE A 174 -5.51 14.03 0.88
CA ILE A 174 -6.96 13.85 0.70
C ILE A 174 -7.19 12.64 -0.20
N TYR A 175 -7.92 11.65 0.29
CA TYR A 175 -8.38 10.52 -0.51
C TYR A 175 -9.77 10.79 -1.07
N GLY A 176 -9.96 10.49 -2.34
CA GLY A 176 -11.24 10.51 -3.02
C GLY A 176 -11.49 9.24 -3.82
N THR A 177 -12.75 8.97 -4.11
CA THR A 177 -13.16 7.89 -5.02
C THR A 177 -14.03 8.46 -6.13
N VAL A 178 -13.89 7.94 -7.35
CA VAL A 178 -14.73 8.32 -8.49
C VAL A 178 -15.00 7.11 -9.38
N TRP A 179 -16.21 7.05 -9.92
CA TRP A 179 -16.72 5.94 -10.71
C TRP A 179 -17.40 6.45 -11.99
N LYS A 180 -17.62 5.54 -12.95
CA LYS A 180 -18.27 5.93 -14.23
C LYS A 180 -19.70 6.42 -14.02
N ASN A 181 -20.39 5.92 -13.00
CA ASN A 181 -21.77 6.29 -12.69
C ASN A 181 -22.07 6.20 -11.18
N PRO A 182 -23.18 6.83 -10.71
CA PRO A 182 -23.57 6.85 -9.30
C PRO A 182 -23.89 5.47 -8.71
N LYS A 183 -24.29 4.49 -9.54
CA LYS A 183 -24.62 3.14 -9.09
C LYS A 183 -23.33 2.42 -8.63
N ASP A 184 -22.26 2.55 -9.39
CA ASP A 184 -20.95 1.97 -9.07
C ASP A 184 -20.35 2.62 -7.81
N LEU A 185 -20.44 3.95 -7.69
CA LEU A 185 -20.06 4.66 -6.47
C LEU A 185 -20.82 4.12 -5.25
N LYS A 186 -22.14 3.99 -5.35
CA LYS A 186 -22.98 3.48 -4.26
C LYS A 186 -22.60 2.04 -3.90
N ALA A 187 -22.33 1.19 -4.89
CA ALA A 187 -21.90 -0.20 -4.66
C ALA A 187 -20.55 -0.24 -3.93
N HIS A 188 -19.59 0.62 -4.34
CA HIS A 188 -18.30 0.75 -3.67
C HIS A 188 -18.44 1.23 -2.22
N LEU A 189 -19.21 2.29 -1.97
CA LEU A 189 -19.44 2.81 -0.62
C LEU A 189 -20.12 1.76 0.28
N ASN A 190 -21.10 1.02 -0.23
CA ASN A 190 -21.72 -0.08 0.49
C ASN A 190 -20.71 -1.20 0.81
N LYS A 191 -19.82 -1.55 -0.15
CA LYS A 191 -18.74 -2.52 0.09
C LYS A 191 -17.81 -2.07 1.22
N LEU A 192 -17.45 -0.79 1.26
CA LEU A 192 -16.62 -0.23 2.35
C LEU A 192 -17.35 -0.26 3.70
N GLU A 193 -18.64 0.07 3.74
CA GLU A 193 -19.44 -0.01 4.96
C GLU A 193 -19.56 -1.45 5.49
N GLU A 194 -19.83 -2.39 4.60
CA GLU A 194 -19.86 -3.81 4.95
C GLU A 194 -18.48 -4.31 5.41
N ALA A 195 -17.38 -3.87 4.78
CA ALA A 195 -16.03 -4.18 5.22
C ALA A 195 -15.76 -3.66 6.64
N LYS A 196 -16.19 -2.43 6.97
CA LYS A 196 -16.08 -1.88 8.33
C LYS A 196 -16.86 -2.69 9.36
N LYS A 197 -18.05 -3.18 9.02
CA LYS A 197 -18.86 -4.05 9.90
C LYS A 197 -18.17 -5.39 10.16
N ARG A 198 -17.41 -5.89 9.15
CA ARG A 198 -16.69 -7.17 9.19
C ARG A 198 -15.22 -7.03 9.59
N ASP A 199 -14.81 -5.86 10.08
CA ASP A 199 -13.44 -5.67 10.57
C ASP A 199 -13.14 -6.70 11.67
N HIS A 200 -12.11 -7.52 11.43
CA HIS A 200 -11.72 -8.61 12.32
C HIS A 200 -11.37 -8.12 13.74
N ARG A 201 -10.89 -6.89 13.90
CA ARG A 201 -10.59 -6.28 15.22
C ARG A 201 -11.87 -6.01 16.01
N LYS A 202 -12.94 -5.59 15.30
CA LYS A 202 -14.26 -5.39 15.88
C LYS A 202 -14.91 -6.73 16.23
N LEU A 203 -15.00 -7.63 15.24
CA LEU A 203 -15.59 -8.96 15.43
C LEU A 203 -14.79 -9.79 16.43
N GLY A 204 -13.47 -9.70 16.44
CA GLY A 204 -12.61 -10.38 17.39
C GLY A 204 -12.93 -10.03 18.84
N ARG A 205 -13.19 -8.74 19.11
CA ARG A 205 -13.59 -8.25 20.41
C ARG A 205 -15.03 -8.64 20.77
N GLU A 206 -15.97 -8.38 19.86
CA GLU A 206 -17.41 -8.63 20.09
C GLU A 206 -17.72 -10.11 20.31
N LEU A 207 -17.02 -11.00 19.59
CA LEU A 207 -17.22 -12.45 19.65
C LEU A 207 -16.26 -13.15 20.62
N ASP A 208 -15.36 -12.42 21.27
CA ASP A 208 -14.35 -12.94 22.17
C ASP A 208 -13.45 -13.99 21.51
N LEU A 209 -12.83 -13.62 20.36
CA LEU A 209 -12.02 -14.55 19.57
C LEU A 209 -10.52 -14.46 19.90
N PHE A 210 -10.02 -13.25 20.17
CA PHE A 210 -8.63 -12.99 20.50
C PHE A 210 -8.46 -11.65 21.19
N SER A 211 -7.31 -11.46 21.82
CA SER A 211 -6.90 -10.16 22.38
C SER A 211 -5.42 -9.87 22.13
N ILE A 212 -5.05 -8.61 22.33
CA ILE A 212 -3.69 -8.12 22.38
C ILE A 212 -3.55 -7.44 23.74
N ALA A 213 -2.67 -7.94 24.59
CA ALA A 213 -2.39 -7.39 25.91
C ALA A 213 -1.07 -6.62 25.91
N GLU A 214 -1.00 -5.51 26.62
CA GLU A 214 0.21 -4.68 26.73
C GLU A 214 1.35 -5.47 27.38
N GLU A 215 1.04 -6.27 28.39
CA GLU A 215 1.99 -7.11 29.12
C GLU A 215 2.61 -8.22 28.26
N VAL A 216 1.89 -8.67 27.23
CA VAL A 216 2.39 -9.67 26.26
C VAL A 216 3.20 -9.01 25.16
N GLY A 217 2.79 -7.82 24.76
CA GLY A 217 3.44 -7.02 23.73
C GLY A 217 2.61 -6.85 22.47
N ALA A 218 2.78 -5.69 21.82
CA ALA A 218 2.07 -5.34 20.61
C ALA A 218 2.41 -6.31 19.46
N GLY A 219 1.39 -6.74 18.72
CA GLY A 219 1.54 -7.66 17.58
C GLY A 219 1.75 -9.13 18.00
N LEU A 220 1.54 -9.48 19.26
CA LEU A 220 1.50 -10.84 19.77
C LEU A 220 0.06 -11.18 20.18
N ILE A 221 -0.52 -12.16 19.51
CA ILE A 221 -1.95 -12.46 19.60
C ILE A 221 -2.23 -13.55 20.63
N LEU A 222 -3.14 -13.26 21.55
CA LEU A 222 -3.69 -14.25 22.46
C LEU A 222 -5.01 -14.77 21.90
N TRP A 223 -5.03 -16.03 21.47
CA TRP A 223 -6.22 -16.68 20.94
C TRP A 223 -7.10 -17.18 22.10
N HIS A 224 -8.34 -16.70 22.15
CA HIS A 224 -9.35 -17.15 23.12
C HIS A 224 -9.99 -18.47 22.67
N PRO A 225 -10.70 -19.21 23.56
CA PRO A 225 -11.20 -20.52 23.22
C PRO A 225 -12.03 -20.61 21.93
N LYS A 226 -12.87 -19.62 21.66
CA LYS A 226 -13.67 -19.57 20.42
C LYS A 226 -12.80 -19.35 19.18
N GLY A 227 -11.87 -18.40 19.25
CA GLY A 227 -10.91 -18.12 18.19
C GLY A 227 -9.96 -19.30 17.95
N ALA A 228 -9.47 -19.92 19.01
CA ALA A 228 -8.65 -21.12 18.93
C ALA A 228 -9.41 -22.30 18.26
N MET A 229 -10.71 -22.41 18.50
CA MET A 229 -11.54 -23.43 17.82
C MET A 229 -11.69 -23.16 16.33
N ILE A 230 -11.92 -21.90 15.93
CA ILE A 230 -11.96 -21.51 14.50
C ILE A 230 -10.63 -21.82 13.83
N ARG A 231 -9.53 -21.45 14.49
CA ARG A 231 -8.17 -21.73 14.02
C ARG A 231 -7.95 -23.24 13.87
N LYS A 232 -8.34 -24.04 14.89
CA LYS A 232 -8.21 -25.53 14.83
C LYS A 232 -8.94 -26.12 13.64
N VAL A 233 -10.18 -25.69 13.37
CA VAL A 233 -10.96 -26.20 12.23
C VAL A 233 -10.28 -25.88 10.90
N ALA A 234 -9.74 -24.67 10.76
CA ALA A 234 -9.00 -24.28 9.55
C ALA A 234 -7.69 -25.09 9.41
N GLU A 235 -6.95 -25.29 10.51
CA GLU A 235 -5.71 -26.08 10.54
C GLU A 235 -5.95 -27.55 10.26
N ASP A 236 -7.06 -28.14 10.75
CA ASP A 236 -7.43 -29.52 10.47
C ASP A 236 -7.75 -29.72 8.99
N PHE A 237 -8.54 -28.82 8.41
CA PHE A 237 -8.82 -28.81 6.96
C PHE A 237 -7.53 -28.70 6.13
N TRP A 238 -6.61 -27.83 6.53
CA TRP A 238 -5.33 -27.64 5.87
C TRP A 238 -4.48 -28.96 5.92
N ARG A 239 -4.42 -29.62 7.08
CA ARG A 239 -3.71 -30.90 7.23
C ARG A 239 -4.29 -31.98 6.32
N ASP A 240 -5.60 -32.11 6.32
CA ASP A 240 -6.29 -33.12 5.50
C ASP A 240 -6.03 -32.91 4.00
N GLU A 241 -6.03 -31.66 3.53
CA GLU A 241 -5.79 -31.35 2.11
C GLU A 241 -4.33 -31.53 1.71
N HIS A 242 -3.38 -31.21 2.58
CA HIS A 242 -1.97 -31.44 2.30
C HIS A 242 -1.60 -32.93 2.30
N GLU A 243 -2.13 -33.72 3.24
CA GLU A 243 -1.95 -35.16 3.27
C GLU A 243 -2.48 -35.83 2.00
N LYS A 244 -3.70 -35.49 1.58
CA LYS A 244 -4.31 -35.97 0.32
C LYS A 244 -3.47 -35.57 -0.91
N SER A 245 -2.80 -34.42 -0.86
CA SER A 245 -1.97 -33.88 -1.94
C SER A 245 -0.54 -34.42 -1.91
N GLY A 246 -0.22 -35.35 -1.00
CA GLY A 246 1.07 -36.02 -0.91
C GLY A 246 2.20 -35.16 -0.34
N TYR A 247 1.88 -34.30 0.60
CA TYR A 247 2.87 -33.57 1.39
C TYR A 247 3.24 -34.36 2.65
N ASP A 248 4.53 -34.39 2.97
CA ASP A 248 5.06 -34.89 4.24
C ASP A 248 5.10 -33.73 5.27
N PHE A 249 4.51 -33.94 6.47
CA PHE A 249 4.56 -32.94 7.52
C PHE A 249 5.92 -32.91 8.20
N VAL A 250 6.42 -31.71 8.42
CA VAL A 250 7.64 -31.44 9.14
C VAL A 250 7.41 -30.43 10.27
N TYR A 251 8.33 -30.38 11.23
CA TYR A 251 8.30 -29.42 12.33
C TYR A 251 9.70 -28.84 12.53
N SER A 252 9.81 -27.53 12.52
CA SER A 252 11.07 -26.83 12.71
C SER A 252 11.12 -26.08 14.05
N PRO A 253 12.30 -25.96 14.69
CA PRO A 253 12.47 -25.23 15.94
C PRO A 253 12.23 -23.72 15.72
N HIS A 254 11.87 -23.00 16.81
CA HIS A 254 11.58 -21.57 16.77
C HIS A 254 12.85 -20.71 16.72
N ILE A 255 14.00 -21.24 17.08
CA ILE A 255 15.29 -20.54 17.09
C ILE A 255 16.32 -21.33 16.27
N GLY A 256 17.26 -20.63 15.67
CA GLY A 256 18.37 -21.22 14.94
C GLY A 256 19.65 -20.42 15.10
N ARG A 257 20.82 -21.10 15.04
CA ARG A 257 22.13 -20.46 15.09
C ARG A 257 22.32 -19.44 13.95
N SER A 258 23.11 -18.40 14.17
CA SER A 258 23.47 -17.39 13.18
C SER A 258 23.94 -17.99 11.86
N LYS A 259 24.69 -19.11 11.92
CA LYS A 259 25.21 -19.82 10.75
C LYS A 259 24.13 -20.25 9.75
N LEU A 260 22.94 -20.62 10.23
CA LEU A 260 21.79 -20.91 9.37
C LEU A 260 21.40 -19.71 8.53
N TRP A 261 21.30 -18.57 9.17
CA TRP A 261 20.84 -17.29 8.58
C TRP A 261 21.90 -16.62 7.70
N GLU A 262 23.18 -16.80 8.04
CA GLU A 262 24.31 -16.41 7.18
C GLU A 262 24.29 -17.22 5.89
N THR A 263 24.16 -18.55 6.00
CA THR A 263 24.18 -19.46 4.84
C THR A 263 23.01 -19.25 3.90
N SER A 264 21.84 -18.90 4.44
CA SER A 264 20.63 -18.60 3.66
C SER A 264 20.52 -17.14 3.20
N GLY A 265 21.47 -16.28 3.59
CA GLY A 265 21.55 -14.87 3.20
C GLY A 265 20.65 -13.93 4.00
N HIS A 266 19.83 -14.42 4.95
CA HIS A 266 18.87 -13.59 5.69
C HIS A 266 19.50 -12.45 6.47
N LEU A 267 20.69 -12.66 7.06
CA LEU A 267 21.43 -11.60 7.77
C LEU A 267 21.98 -10.51 6.84
N GLY A 268 21.98 -10.72 5.52
CA GLY A 268 22.45 -9.75 4.55
C GLY A 268 21.34 -8.85 3.98
N PHE A 269 20.15 -9.40 3.76
CA PHE A 269 19.06 -8.66 3.10
C PHE A 269 17.78 -8.53 3.92
N TYR A 270 17.65 -9.24 5.05
CA TYR A 270 16.44 -9.25 5.88
C TYR A 270 16.71 -8.89 7.35
N ASP A 271 17.89 -8.34 7.65
CA ASP A 271 18.35 -8.04 9.01
C ASP A 271 17.37 -7.13 9.78
N GLU A 272 16.85 -6.10 9.13
CA GLU A 272 15.86 -5.19 9.73
C GLU A 272 14.55 -5.86 10.16
N GLY A 273 14.21 -6.99 9.56
CA GLY A 273 13.02 -7.79 9.88
C GLY A 273 13.25 -8.88 10.93
N MET A 274 14.46 -9.02 11.44
CA MET A 274 14.82 -10.03 12.43
C MET A 274 14.94 -9.43 13.84
N TYR A 275 14.52 -10.20 14.85
CA TYR A 275 14.80 -9.86 16.24
C TYR A 275 16.30 -9.94 16.53
N SER A 276 16.78 -9.14 17.47
CA SER A 276 18.17 -9.20 17.93
C SER A 276 18.53 -10.63 18.40
N PRO A 277 19.77 -11.08 18.19
CA PRO A 277 20.17 -12.43 18.56
C PRO A 277 20.10 -12.65 20.08
N ILE A 278 19.80 -13.89 20.45
CA ILE A 278 19.85 -14.41 21.81
C ILE A 278 21.22 -15.10 21.99
N ASP A 279 21.97 -14.70 23.02
CA ASP A 279 23.21 -15.42 23.35
C ASP A 279 22.90 -16.74 24.06
N VAL A 280 23.41 -17.82 23.49
CA VAL A 280 23.35 -19.14 24.11
C VAL A 280 24.78 -19.69 24.17
N GLU A 281 25.38 -19.65 25.34
CA GLU A 281 26.76 -20.13 25.60
C GLU A 281 27.80 -19.48 24.67
N GLY A 282 27.70 -18.18 24.46
CA GLY A 282 28.59 -17.41 23.56
C GLY A 282 28.29 -17.61 22.07
N GLN A 283 27.16 -18.21 21.71
CA GLN A 283 26.73 -18.42 20.35
C GLN A 283 25.45 -17.63 20.05
N PRO A 284 25.38 -16.82 18.98
CA PRO A 284 24.18 -16.09 18.62
C PRO A 284 23.11 -17.00 17.99
N TYR A 285 21.90 -16.95 18.54
CA TYR A 285 20.70 -17.61 18.02
C TYR A 285 19.64 -16.56 17.71
N TYR A 286 18.88 -16.78 16.65
CA TYR A 286 17.81 -15.89 16.20
C TYR A 286 16.46 -16.59 16.26
N LEU A 287 15.41 -15.85 16.58
CA LEU A 287 14.03 -16.26 16.31
C LEU A 287 13.84 -16.35 14.78
N LYS A 288 13.22 -17.42 14.31
CA LYS A 288 13.04 -17.63 12.88
C LYS A 288 12.04 -16.65 12.26
N PRO A 289 12.41 -15.87 11.25
CA PRO A 289 11.49 -15.04 10.47
C PRO A 289 10.80 -15.83 9.35
N MET A 290 11.34 -17.00 8.98
CA MET A 290 10.89 -17.89 7.90
C MET A 290 11.21 -19.34 8.23
N ASN A 291 10.47 -20.31 7.66
CA ASN A 291 10.66 -21.74 7.88
C ASN A 291 11.60 -22.38 6.83
N CYS A 292 11.67 -21.81 5.62
CA CYS A 292 12.40 -22.36 4.49
C CYS A 292 13.83 -22.83 4.77
N PRO A 293 14.71 -22.15 5.53
CA PRO A 293 16.06 -22.66 5.80
C PRO A 293 16.05 -23.98 6.57
N PHE A 294 15.09 -24.19 7.48
CA PHE A 294 14.95 -25.43 8.22
C PHE A 294 14.47 -26.57 7.32
N HIS A 295 13.50 -26.33 6.43
CA HIS A 295 13.02 -27.31 5.45
C HIS A 295 14.16 -27.78 4.52
N VAL A 296 15.03 -26.84 4.09
CA VAL A 296 16.23 -27.18 3.33
C VAL A 296 17.17 -28.07 4.14
N TYR A 297 17.34 -27.84 5.45
CA TYR A 297 18.18 -28.72 6.29
C TYR A 297 17.55 -30.10 6.50
N ILE A 298 16.23 -30.19 6.62
CA ILE A 298 15.51 -31.49 6.63
C ILE A 298 15.72 -32.20 5.31
N TYR A 299 15.62 -31.51 4.18
CA TYR A 299 15.90 -32.08 2.87
C TYR A 299 17.33 -32.60 2.76
N LYS A 300 18.32 -31.85 3.24
CA LYS A 300 19.74 -32.19 3.23
C LYS A 300 20.15 -33.28 4.25
N SER A 301 19.28 -33.68 5.17
CA SER A 301 19.61 -34.64 6.25
C SER A 301 19.96 -36.03 5.73
N LYS A 302 19.56 -36.35 4.51
CA LYS A 302 19.94 -37.63 3.81
C LYS A 302 20.20 -37.37 2.33
N GLY A 303 21.06 -38.24 1.76
CA GLY A 303 21.23 -38.31 0.30
C GLY A 303 19.94 -38.77 -0.37
N ARG A 304 19.58 -38.13 -1.49
CA ARG A 304 18.37 -38.44 -2.25
C ARG A 304 18.69 -38.75 -3.70
N SER A 305 17.94 -39.68 -4.28
CA SER A 305 17.97 -39.92 -5.72
C SER A 305 17.02 -38.92 -6.42
N TYR A 306 17.36 -38.53 -7.66
CA TYR A 306 16.45 -37.76 -8.51
C TYR A 306 15.09 -38.46 -8.72
N ARG A 307 15.03 -39.80 -8.54
CA ARG A 307 13.79 -40.58 -8.65
C ARG A 307 12.83 -40.37 -7.46
N GLU A 308 13.33 -39.81 -6.36
CA GLU A 308 12.53 -39.49 -5.18
C GLU A 308 11.89 -38.10 -5.28
N LEU A 309 12.17 -37.34 -6.35
CA LEU A 309 11.64 -36.03 -6.59
C LEU A 309 10.30 -36.08 -7.36
N PRO A 310 9.37 -35.15 -7.13
CA PRO A 310 9.47 -34.05 -6.17
C PRO A 310 9.27 -34.48 -4.72
N VAL A 311 10.01 -33.89 -3.79
CA VAL A 311 9.76 -33.96 -2.34
C VAL A 311 8.90 -32.75 -1.96
N ARG A 312 7.86 -32.95 -1.16
CA ARG A 312 6.94 -31.92 -0.72
C ARG A 312 6.85 -31.93 0.80
N TYR A 313 7.24 -30.84 1.42
CA TYR A 313 7.12 -30.64 2.87
C TYR A 313 6.08 -29.59 3.20
N ALA A 314 5.34 -29.80 4.28
CA ALA A 314 4.38 -28.83 4.79
C ALA A 314 4.50 -28.66 6.31
N GLU A 315 4.37 -27.46 6.79
CA GLU A 315 4.42 -27.10 8.21
C GLU A 315 3.42 -26.00 8.53
N LEU A 316 2.69 -26.14 9.63
CA LEU A 316 2.08 -24.98 10.30
C LEU A 316 3.18 -24.31 11.13
N GLY A 317 4.00 -23.53 10.43
CA GLY A 317 5.25 -22.97 10.96
C GLY A 317 5.05 -21.62 11.62
N THR A 318 5.32 -21.51 12.94
CA THR A 318 5.27 -20.23 13.63
C THR A 318 6.56 -19.46 13.40
N VAL A 319 6.43 -18.21 12.94
CA VAL A 319 7.54 -17.30 12.65
C VAL A 319 7.41 -16.00 13.41
N TYR A 320 8.53 -15.28 13.55
CA TYR A 320 8.64 -14.05 14.33
C TYR A 320 9.34 -12.97 13.49
N ARG A 321 8.70 -11.82 13.33
CA ARG A 321 9.23 -10.70 12.55
C ARG A 321 9.29 -9.44 13.38
N TYR A 322 10.42 -8.74 13.30
CA TYR A 322 10.57 -7.43 13.94
C TYR A 322 9.81 -6.39 13.13
N GLU A 323 8.56 -6.18 13.53
CA GLU A 323 7.69 -5.16 12.93
C GLU A 323 7.67 -3.92 13.82
N ARG A 324 7.82 -2.73 13.23
CA ARG A 324 7.69 -1.47 13.96
C ARG A 324 6.27 -1.29 14.46
N SER A 325 6.09 -0.68 15.65
CA SER A 325 4.77 -0.52 16.27
C SER A 325 3.76 0.21 15.39
N GLY A 326 4.20 1.21 14.62
CA GLY A 326 3.34 2.02 13.76
C GLY A 326 2.74 1.29 12.54
N VAL A 327 3.25 0.10 12.19
CA VAL A 327 2.74 -0.69 11.05
C VAL A 327 1.87 -1.88 11.48
N LEU A 328 1.76 -2.15 12.79
CA LEU A 328 0.97 -3.27 13.30
C LEU A 328 -0.52 -3.04 13.06
N HIS A 329 -1.23 -4.09 12.62
CA HIS A 329 -2.65 -3.98 12.28
C HIS A 329 -3.43 -5.27 12.57
N GLY A 330 -4.05 -5.35 13.72
CA GLY A 330 -4.92 -6.47 14.14
C GLY A 330 -4.24 -7.83 13.96
N LEU A 331 -4.86 -8.72 13.17
CA LEU A 331 -4.30 -10.02 12.75
C LEU A 331 -3.54 -9.94 11.41
N LEU A 332 -3.63 -8.83 10.68
CA LEU A 332 -3.07 -8.71 9.32
C LEU A 332 -1.56 -8.41 9.34
N ARG A 333 -1.08 -7.68 10.34
CA ARG A 333 0.34 -7.39 10.50
C ARG A 333 0.74 -7.48 11.97
N VAL A 334 1.49 -8.53 12.28
CA VAL A 334 1.79 -8.98 13.65
C VAL A 334 3.27 -9.33 13.77
N ARG A 335 3.76 -9.48 14.99
CA ARG A 335 5.15 -9.86 15.29
C ARG A 335 5.38 -11.36 15.43
N GLY A 336 4.33 -12.13 15.68
CA GLY A 336 4.37 -13.59 15.76
C GLY A 336 3.12 -14.20 15.14
N PHE A 337 3.28 -15.12 14.22
CA PHE A 337 2.16 -15.77 13.53
C PHE A 337 2.55 -17.15 13.00
N THR A 338 1.54 -17.95 12.72
CA THR A 338 1.71 -19.29 12.14
C THR A 338 1.32 -19.25 10.67
N GLN A 339 2.21 -19.74 9.82
CA GLN A 339 2.00 -19.85 8.38
C GLN A 339 1.58 -21.27 8.01
N ASP A 340 0.73 -21.38 7.02
CA ASP A 340 0.52 -22.59 6.20
C ASP A 340 1.65 -22.67 5.16
N ASP A 341 2.81 -23.11 5.59
CA ASP A 341 4.05 -23.04 4.81
C ASP A 341 4.37 -24.38 4.17
N ALA A 342 4.61 -24.39 2.85
CA ALA A 342 4.88 -25.58 2.07
C ALA A 342 5.99 -25.35 1.04
N HIS A 343 6.89 -26.33 0.91
CA HIS A 343 8.03 -26.31 0.01
C HIS A 343 8.13 -27.60 -0.80
#